data_3687b2f5fd03e7a8457361bd35d6e053
#
_entry.id   3687b2f5fd03e7a8457361bd35d6e053
#
_cell.length_a   1.000
_cell.length_b   1.000
_cell.length_c   1.000
_cell.angle_alpha   90.00
_cell.angle_beta   90.00
_cell.angle_gamma   90.00
#
_symmetry.space_group_name_H-M   'P 1'
#
loop_
_entity.id
_entity.type
_entity.pdbx_description
1 polymer ?
#
loop_
_entity_poly.entity_id
_entity_poly.type
_entity_poly.pdbx_seq_one_letter_code
_entity_poly.pdbx_strand_id
1 'polypeptide(L)'
;AWRNDHNRIEHNRWRVISRRQRFEREIDWATELAKKNKPFYQRVSVDYRGRVYLPDFSYQGSDFCRAIIEFDKSFVLSTQSGIQLMRHTANMQGVNVPHDAKYSHGEQEKGVYADVGFGPDREIKLIKEADSPFCFLRACLEWRDLMCSEWLFYRSILKKGKKALKRFNKVSQIYIQGVEEVFDDEDWQDIE
;
A
#
# COMPACT_ATOMS: atom_id res chain seq x y z
N ALA A 1 -45.99 2.83 3.54
CA ALA A 1 -44.94 2.86 2.51
C ALA A 1 -44.15 4.17 2.58
N TRP A 2 -44.72 5.35 2.38
CA TRP A 2 -44.01 6.65 2.30
C TRP A 2 -43.17 6.98 3.55
N ARG A 3 -43.67 6.75 4.76
CA ARG A 3 -42.96 7.05 6.02
C ARG A 3 -41.72 6.18 6.18
N ASN A 4 -41.77 4.92 5.76
CA ASN A 4 -40.63 4.01 5.81
C ASN A 4 -39.56 4.38 4.77
N ASP A 5 -39.96 4.82 3.59
CA ASP A 5 -39.02 5.27 2.54
C ASP A 5 -38.35 6.57 2.94
N HIS A 6 -39.10 7.51 3.51
CA HIS A 6 -38.53 8.76 4.03
C HIS A 6 -37.49 8.48 5.14
N ASN A 7 -37.82 7.65 6.13
CA ASN A 7 -36.89 7.30 7.21
C ASN A 7 -35.64 6.59 6.67
N ARG A 8 -35.79 5.74 5.64
CA ARG A 8 -34.64 5.07 5.00
C ARG A 8 -33.71 6.07 4.28
N ILE A 9 -34.29 7.04 3.58
CA ILE A 9 -33.52 8.09 2.87
C ILE A 9 -32.78 8.96 3.88
N GLU A 10 -33.48 9.43 4.93
CA GLU A 10 -32.83 10.24 5.98
C GLU A 10 -31.75 9.47 6.72
N HIS A 11 -31.97 8.21 7.05
CA HIS A 11 -30.94 7.35 7.66
C HIS A 11 -29.70 7.21 6.76
N ASN A 12 -29.87 6.98 5.46
CA ASN A 12 -28.78 6.89 4.51
C ASN A 12 -28.04 8.23 4.40
N ARG A 13 -28.73 9.35 4.36
CA ARG A 13 -28.15 10.70 4.35
C ARG A 13 -27.25 10.92 5.57
N TRP A 14 -27.76 10.61 6.76
CA TRP A 14 -27.00 10.73 8.01
C TRP A 14 -25.77 9.81 8.04
N ARG A 15 -25.87 8.61 7.50
CA ARG A 15 -24.72 7.70 7.36
C ARG A 15 -23.63 8.30 6.48
N VAL A 16 -23.98 8.91 5.36
CA VAL A 16 -23.02 9.55 4.45
C VAL A 16 -22.35 10.75 5.14
N ILE A 17 -23.15 11.63 5.77
CA ILE A 17 -22.64 12.80 6.50
C ILE A 17 -21.68 12.37 7.62
N SER A 18 -22.06 11.38 8.43
CA SER A 18 -21.23 10.88 9.54
C SER A 18 -19.92 10.27 9.06
N ARG A 19 -19.94 9.53 7.95
CA ARG A 19 -18.72 8.97 7.34
C ARG A 19 -17.78 10.07 6.84
N ARG A 20 -18.34 11.09 6.19
CA ARG A 20 -17.57 12.23 5.71
C ARG A 20 -16.92 13.00 6.86
N GLN A 21 -17.69 13.33 7.90
CA GLN A 21 -17.19 14.03 9.09
C GLN A 21 -16.13 13.22 9.84
N ARG A 22 -16.26 11.89 9.87
CA ARG A 22 -15.25 11.02 10.44
C ARG A 22 -13.96 11.10 9.63
N PHE A 23 -14.04 10.98 8.31
CA PHE A 23 -12.90 11.03 7.41
C PHE A 23 -12.18 12.39 7.47
N GLU A 24 -12.93 13.51 7.50
CA GLU A 24 -12.36 14.85 7.66
C GLU A 24 -11.56 14.96 8.97
N ARG A 25 -12.09 14.46 10.09
CA ARG A 25 -11.37 14.41 11.38
C ARG A 25 -10.12 13.54 11.34
N GLU A 26 -10.17 12.41 10.65
CA GLU A 26 -9.00 11.53 10.49
C GLU A 26 -7.89 12.23 9.68
N ILE A 27 -8.26 12.98 8.64
CA ILE A 27 -7.30 13.81 7.87
C ILE A 27 -6.70 14.92 8.75
N ASP A 28 -7.50 15.63 9.52
CA ASP A 28 -7.03 16.70 10.40
C ASP A 28 -6.02 16.15 11.41
N TRP A 29 -6.33 15.03 12.06
CA TRP A 29 -5.42 14.38 12.99
C TRP A 29 -4.12 13.91 12.33
N ALA A 30 -4.21 13.28 11.16
CA ALA A 30 -3.04 12.89 10.40
C ALA A 30 -2.14 14.08 10.07
N THR A 31 -2.76 15.19 9.65
CA THR A 31 -2.05 16.42 9.30
C THR A 31 -1.37 17.05 10.53
N GLU A 32 -2.03 17.07 11.67
CA GLU A 32 -1.45 17.57 12.90
C GLU A 32 -0.28 16.70 13.40
N LEU A 33 -0.41 15.38 13.33
CA LEU A 33 0.66 14.46 13.71
C LEU A 33 1.87 14.60 12.77
N ALA A 34 1.63 14.71 11.47
CA ALA A 34 2.67 14.90 10.48
C ALA A 34 3.45 16.22 10.70
N LYS A 35 2.75 17.31 11.04
CA LYS A 35 3.40 18.60 11.37
C LYS A 35 4.35 18.50 12.58
N LYS A 36 4.04 17.66 13.54
CA LYS A 36 4.89 17.45 14.73
C LYS A 36 6.18 16.70 14.41
N ASN A 37 6.18 15.92 13.33
CA ASN A 37 7.31 15.09 12.89
C ASN A 37 7.99 14.32 14.02
N LYS A 38 7.19 13.71 14.89
CA LYS A 38 7.63 12.92 16.04
C LYS A 38 6.82 11.63 16.14
N PRO A 39 7.43 10.54 16.60
CA PRO A 39 6.69 9.33 16.93
C PRO A 39 5.57 9.62 17.91
N PHE A 40 4.45 8.93 17.78
CA PHE A 40 3.34 9.01 18.71
C PHE A 40 2.98 7.61 19.21
N TYR A 41 2.41 7.57 20.41
CA TYR A 41 1.98 6.33 21.02
C TYR A 41 0.47 6.24 21.00
N GLN A 42 -0.02 5.08 20.63
CA GLN A 42 -1.47 4.83 20.61
C GLN A 42 -1.98 4.56 22.02
N ARG A 43 -3.05 5.23 22.38
CA ARG A 43 -3.75 4.95 23.63
C ARG A 43 -4.41 3.57 23.55
N VAL A 44 -4.30 2.80 24.60
CA VAL A 44 -4.86 1.46 24.72
C VAL A 44 -5.97 1.48 25.77
N SER A 45 -7.10 0.87 25.47
CA SER A 45 -8.16 0.57 26.43
C SER A 45 -8.49 -0.93 26.40
N VAL A 46 -8.91 -1.45 27.54
CA VAL A 46 -9.28 -2.86 27.68
C VAL A 46 -10.74 -2.92 28.16
N ASP A 47 -11.57 -3.72 27.52
CA ASP A 47 -12.94 -3.96 27.96
C ASP A 47 -13.00 -4.99 29.09
N TYR A 48 -14.21 -5.19 29.65
CA TYR A 48 -14.45 -6.13 30.74
C TYR A 48 -14.20 -7.61 30.36
N ARG A 49 -14.07 -7.91 29.06
CA ARG A 49 -13.74 -9.25 28.51
C ARG A 49 -12.26 -9.43 28.24
N GLY A 50 -11.40 -8.44 28.57
CA GLY A 50 -9.98 -8.46 28.30
C GLY A 50 -9.59 -8.17 26.85
N ARG A 51 -10.50 -7.64 26.01
CA ARG A 51 -10.19 -7.27 24.64
C ARG A 51 -9.51 -5.91 24.62
N VAL A 52 -8.45 -5.82 23.85
CA VAL A 52 -7.69 -4.59 23.64
C VAL A 52 -8.30 -3.77 22.52
N TYR A 53 -8.56 -2.50 22.77
CA TYR A 53 -9.02 -1.53 21.80
C TYR A 53 -8.05 -0.36 21.72
N LEU A 54 -7.84 0.10 20.50
CA LEU A 54 -7.12 1.33 20.20
C LEU A 54 -8.15 2.37 19.79
N PRO A 55 -8.61 3.23 20.71
CA PRO A 55 -9.55 4.29 20.38
C PRO A 55 -8.90 5.34 19.47
N ASP A 56 -9.74 6.12 18.83
CA ASP A 56 -9.35 7.27 18.02
C ASP A 56 -8.60 6.89 16.73
N PHE A 57 -7.59 7.66 16.38
CA PHE A 57 -6.76 7.47 15.20
C PHE A 57 -5.77 6.31 15.40
N SER A 58 -6.10 5.14 14.86
CA SER A 58 -5.37 3.91 15.19
C SER A 58 -5.42 2.84 14.09
N TYR A 59 -4.62 1.79 14.23
CA TYR A 59 -4.66 0.59 13.37
C TYR A 59 -5.99 -0.15 13.37
N GLN A 60 -6.79 -0.02 14.41
CA GLN A 60 -8.14 -0.59 14.47
C GLN A 60 -9.18 0.35 13.87
N GLY A 61 -8.75 1.51 13.38
CA GLY A 61 -9.58 2.52 12.74
C GLY A 61 -10.03 2.17 11.33
N SER A 62 -10.28 3.23 10.57
CA SER A 62 -10.66 3.12 9.16
C SER A 62 -9.52 2.54 8.29
N ASP A 63 -9.86 2.19 7.06
CA ASP A 63 -8.89 1.81 6.05
C ASP A 63 -7.83 2.91 5.82
N PHE A 64 -8.27 4.17 5.82
CA PHE A 64 -7.39 5.33 5.74
C PHE A 64 -6.38 5.39 6.89
N CYS A 65 -6.83 5.25 8.15
CA CYS A 65 -5.94 5.23 9.31
C CYS A 65 -4.88 4.12 9.21
N ARG A 66 -5.29 2.93 8.80
CA ARG A 66 -4.38 1.79 8.61
C ARG A 66 -3.35 2.04 7.53
N ALA A 67 -3.73 2.75 6.46
CA ALA A 67 -2.85 3.02 5.34
C ALA A 67 -1.75 4.03 5.67
N ILE A 68 -2.01 5.01 6.55
CA ILE A 68 -1.07 6.11 6.81
C ILE A 68 -0.27 5.98 8.11
N ILE A 69 -0.68 5.09 9.03
CA ILE A 69 0.08 4.83 10.26
C ILE A 69 1.23 3.87 9.95
N GLU A 70 2.46 4.28 10.24
CA GLU A 70 3.67 3.49 10.07
C GLU A 70 4.34 3.21 11.41
N PHE A 71 5.12 2.13 11.46
CA PHE A 71 6.00 1.88 12.59
C PHE A 71 7.25 2.75 12.50
N ASP A 72 7.73 3.22 13.64
CA ASP A 72 8.97 4.00 13.75
C ASP A 72 10.21 3.22 13.28
N LYS A 73 10.17 1.89 13.40
CA LYS A 73 11.25 1.01 12.97
C LYS A 73 10.88 0.27 11.71
N SER A 74 11.75 0.36 10.70
CA SER A 74 11.69 -0.41 9.47
C SER A 74 12.81 -1.48 9.44
N PHE A 75 12.58 -2.54 8.68
CA PHE A 75 13.57 -3.58 8.44
C PHE A 75 13.94 -3.60 6.96
N VAL A 76 15.17 -4.04 6.67
CA VAL A 76 15.61 -4.24 5.29
C VAL A 76 14.74 -5.32 4.63
N LEU A 77 14.25 -5.04 3.44
CA LEU A 77 13.49 -6.00 2.65
C LEU A 77 14.36 -7.20 2.29
N SER A 78 13.82 -8.38 2.53
CA SER A 78 14.36 -9.66 2.05
C SER A 78 13.45 -10.19 0.93
N THR A 79 13.90 -11.20 0.20
CA THR A 79 13.07 -11.91 -0.79
C THR A 79 11.73 -12.38 -0.18
N GLN A 80 11.77 -12.85 1.06
CA GLN A 80 10.57 -13.26 1.80
C GLN A 80 9.61 -12.09 2.01
N SER A 81 10.13 -10.88 2.26
CA SER A 81 9.31 -9.68 2.46
C SER A 81 8.59 -9.28 1.17
N GLY A 82 9.22 -9.41 0.01
CA GLY A 82 8.59 -9.19 -1.29
C GLY A 82 7.40 -10.13 -1.52
N ILE A 83 7.54 -11.41 -1.19
CA ILE A 83 6.43 -12.40 -1.25
C ILE A 83 5.26 -11.97 -0.35
N GLN A 84 5.54 -11.49 0.85
CA GLN A 84 4.49 -11.01 1.77
C GLN A 84 3.83 -9.72 1.26
N LEU A 85 4.58 -8.82 0.64
CA LEU A 85 4.02 -7.63 0.02
C LEU A 85 3.05 -7.99 -1.12
N MET A 86 3.39 -8.95 -1.98
CA MET A 86 2.50 -9.44 -3.04
C MET A 86 1.20 -9.99 -2.47
N ARG A 87 1.29 -10.85 -1.46
CA ARG A 87 0.12 -11.41 -0.78
C ARG A 87 -0.73 -10.33 -0.11
N HIS A 88 -0.08 -9.36 0.52
CA HIS A 88 -0.76 -8.24 1.17
C HIS A 88 -1.51 -7.40 0.15
N THR A 89 -0.87 -7.04 -0.96
CA THR A 89 -1.49 -6.24 -2.02
C THR A 89 -2.72 -6.94 -2.60
N ALA A 90 -2.61 -8.23 -2.92
CA ALA A 90 -3.73 -9.04 -3.39
C ALA A 90 -4.87 -9.14 -2.36
N ASN A 91 -4.55 -9.20 -1.07
CA ASN A 91 -5.55 -9.16 0.01
C ASN A 91 -6.28 -7.81 0.06
N MET A 92 -5.56 -6.70 -0.08
CA MET A 92 -6.15 -5.36 -0.03
C MET A 92 -6.99 -5.07 -1.28
N GLN A 93 -6.62 -5.63 -2.41
CA GLN A 93 -7.42 -5.60 -3.65
C GLN A 93 -8.74 -6.37 -3.51
N GLY A 94 -8.81 -7.38 -2.64
CA GLY A 94 -10.00 -8.21 -2.45
C GLY A 94 -10.01 -9.47 -3.34
N VAL A 95 -8.83 -9.96 -3.75
CA VAL A 95 -8.73 -11.14 -4.59
C VAL A 95 -9.19 -12.38 -3.83
N ASN A 96 -10.27 -12.99 -4.30
CA ASN A 96 -10.87 -14.16 -3.66
C ASN A 96 -10.25 -15.47 -4.18
N VAL A 97 -9.00 -15.71 -3.82
CA VAL A 97 -8.26 -16.96 -4.10
C VAL A 97 -7.65 -17.52 -2.82
N PRO A 98 -7.33 -18.82 -2.76
CA PRO A 98 -6.63 -19.41 -1.62
C PRO A 98 -5.34 -18.66 -1.28
N HIS A 99 -4.95 -18.68 -0.02
CA HIS A 99 -3.80 -17.90 0.48
C HIS A 99 -2.51 -18.15 -0.32
N ASP A 100 -2.26 -19.41 -0.70
CA ASP A 100 -1.06 -19.78 -1.47
C ASP A 100 -1.12 -19.26 -2.92
N ALA A 101 -2.32 -19.21 -3.51
CA ALA A 101 -2.53 -18.67 -4.85
C ALA A 101 -2.42 -17.13 -4.92
N LYS A 102 -2.52 -16.42 -3.78
CA LYS A 102 -2.36 -14.96 -3.74
C LYS A 102 -0.95 -14.49 -4.09
N TYR A 103 0.06 -15.30 -3.81
CA TYR A 103 1.41 -15.02 -4.27
C TYR A 103 1.50 -15.08 -5.80
N SER A 104 1.01 -16.16 -6.41
CA SER A 104 1.01 -16.32 -7.86
C SER A 104 0.20 -15.24 -8.57
N HIS A 105 -0.95 -14.83 -8.00
CA HIS A 105 -1.71 -13.70 -8.50
C HIS A 105 -0.92 -12.39 -8.41
N GLY A 106 -0.31 -12.09 -7.26
CA GLY A 106 0.52 -10.91 -7.07
C GLY A 106 1.72 -10.86 -8.02
N GLU A 107 2.32 -12.00 -8.33
CA GLU A 107 3.41 -12.09 -9.30
C GLU A 107 2.96 -11.75 -10.72
N GLN A 108 1.74 -12.16 -11.12
CA GLN A 108 1.16 -11.81 -12.41
C GLN A 108 0.76 -10.33 -12.50
N GLU A 109 0.27 -9.75 -11.41
CA GLU A 109 -0.26 -8.39 -11.35
C GLU A 109 0.76 -7.35 -10.88
N LYS A 110 2.04 -7.72 -10.68
CA LYS A 110 3.06 -6.81 -10.16
C LYS A 110 3.24 -5.54 -11.00
N GLY A 111 3.12 -5.65 -12.33
CA GLY A 111 3.15 -4.51 -13.24
C GLY A 111 1.98 -3.56 -12.98
N VAL A 112 0.76 -4.09 -12.89
CA VAL A 112 -0.44 -3.30 -12.59
C VAL A 112 -0.33 -2.60 -11.23
N TYR A 113 0.22 -3.26 -10.22
CA TYR A 113 0.45 -2.65 -8.91
C TYR A 113 1.48 -1.51 -8.96
N ALA A 114 2.53 -1.68 -9.74
CA ALA A 114 3.51 -0.62 -9.98
C ALA A 114 2.87 0.57 -10.71
N ASP A 115 2.08 0.33 -11.77
CA ASP A 115 1.37 1.37 -12.54
C ASP A 115 0.44 2.19 -11.65
N VAL A 116 -0.32 1.54 -10.76
CA VAL A 116 -1.12 2.23 -9.72
C VAL A 116 -0.24 3.10 -8.83
N GLY A 117 0.94 2.61 -8.44
CA GLY A 117 1.88 3.35 -7.60
C GLY A 117 2.49 4.57 -8.29
N PHE A 118 2.79 4.48 -9.59
CA PHE A 118 3.34 5.59 -10.38
C PHE A 118 2.28 6.61 -10.82
N GLY A 119 1.05 6.18 -11.08
CA GLY A 119 -0.01 7.04 -11.59
C GLY A 119 -1.37 6.76 -10.97
N PRO A 120 -1.55 6.96 -9.64
CA PRO A 120 -2.80 6.61 -8.96
C PRO A 120 -4.04 7.32 -9.54
N ASP A 121 -3.87 8.50 -10.13
CA ASP A 121 -4.96 9.23 -10.77
C ASP A 121 -5.45 8.53 -12.05
N ARG A 122 -4.58 7.86 -12.77
CA ARG A 122 -4.92 7.09 -13.98
C ARG A 122 -5.68 5.82 -13.62
N GLU A 123 -5.28 5.17 -12.53
CA GLU A 123 -5.81 3.90 -12.06
C GLU A 123 -6.86 4.04 -10.93
N ILE A 124 -7.49 5.19 -10.82
CA ILE A 124 -8.44 5.50 -9.74
C ILE A 124 -9.62 4.53 -9.69
N LYS A 125 -9.98 3.92 -10.82
CA LYS A 125 -11.06 2.93 -10.90
C LYS A 125 -10.66 1.67 -10.13
N LEU A 126 -9.47 1.14 -10.39
CA LEU A 126 -8.94 -0.05 -9.72
C LEU A 126 -8.80 0.17 -8.21
N ILE A 127 -8.33 1.36 -7.80
CA ILE A 127 -8.25 1.74 -6.39
C ILE A 127 -9.63 1.75 -5.74
N LYS A 128 -10.65 2.32 -6.40
CA LYS A 128 -12.02 2.39 -5.85
C LYS A 128 -12.72 1.04 -5.76
N GLU A 129 -12.38 0.11 -6.63
CA GLU A 129 -12.96 -1.24 -6.67
C GLU A 129 -12.30 -2.19 -5.66
N ALA A 130 -11.16 -1.83 -5.08
CA ALA A 130 -10.48 -2.63 -4.06
C ALA A 130 -11.28 -2.71 -2.75
N ASP A 131 -11.19 -3.82 -2.04
CA ASP A 131 -11.85 -4.05 -0.75
C ASP A 131 -11.36 -3.06 0.33
N SER A 132 -10.09 -2.72 0.29
CA SER A 132 -9.45 -1.74 1.17
C SER A 132 -8.67 -0.72 0.34
N PRO A 133 -9.36 0.31 -0.24
CA PRO A 133 -8.78 1.21 -1.24
C PRO A 133 -7.52 1.95 -0.80
N PHE A 134 -7.48 2.45 0.42
CA PHE A 134 -6.32 3.19 0.93
C PHE A 134 -5.15 2.27 1.26
N CYS A 135 -5.40 1.11 1.87
CA CYS A 135 -4.36 0.12 2.12
C CYS A 135 -3.83 -0.48 0.80
N PHE A 136 -4.70 -0.68 -0.19
CA PHE A 136 -4.30 -1.10 -1.53
C PHE A 136 -3.38 -0.07 -2.19
N LEU A 137 -3.79 1.20 -2.22
CA LEU A 137 -2.96 2.29 -2.74
C LEU A 137 -1.61 2.36 -2.01
N ARG A 138 -1.60 2.25 -0.68
CA ARG A 138 -0.36 2.23 0.10
C ARG A 138 0.56 1.10 -0.33
N ALA A 139 0.05 -0.12 -0.46
CA ALA A 139 0.83 -1.27 -0.91
C ALA A 139 1.39 -1.06 -2.34
N CYS A 140 0.63 -0.45 -3.24
CA CYS A 140 1.10 -0.10 -4.58
C CYS A 140 2.22 0.97 -4.55
N LEU A 141 2.14 1.95 -3.65
CA LEU A 141 3.22 2.93 -3.45
C LEU A 141 4.50 2.25 -2.93
N GLU A 142 4.38 1.28 -2.05
CA GLU A 142 5.52 0.48 -1.57
C GLU A 142 6.13 -0.36 -2.71
N TRP A 143 5.31 -0.89 -3.61
CA TRP A 143 5.76 -1.53 -4.84
C TRP A 143 6.57 -0.58 -5.72
N ARG A 144 6.04 0.60 -5.99
CA ARG A 144 6.76 1.64 -6.75
C ARG A 144 8.12 1.94 -6.11
N ASP A 145 8.15 2.15 -4.81
CA ASP A 145 9.40 2.52 -4.11
C ASP A 145 10.42 1.37 -4.11
N LEU A 146 9.94 0.11 -4.05
CA LEU A 146 10.77 -1.07 -4.22
C LEU A 146 11.38 -1.13 -5.62
N MET A 147 10.57 -0.98 -6.66
CA MET A 147 11.00 -0.99 -8.06
C MET A 147 12.01 0.14 -8.34
N CYS A 148 11.73 1.35 -7.87
CA CYS A 148 12.66 2.48 -8.00
C CYS A 148 14.01 2.22 -7.31
N SER A 149 14.02 1.62 -6.13
CA SER A 149 15.26 1.31 -5.41
C SER A 149 16.06 0.20 -6.09
N GLU A 150 15.43 -0.81 -6.63
CA GLU A 150 16.06 -1.85 -7.44
C GLU A 150 16.67 -1.26 -8.70
N TRP A 151 15.95 -0.37 -9.39
CA TRP A 151 16.46 0.31 -10.56
C TRP A 151 17.69 1.20 -10.27
N LEU A 152 17.64 2.01 -9.21
CA LEU A 152 18.77 2.84 -8.80
C LEU A 152 20.00 1.97 -8.48
N PHE A 153 19.80 0.83 -7.85
CA PHE A 153 20.84 -0.14 -7.59
C PHE A 153 21.42 -0.72 -8.88
N TYR A 154 20.56 -1.15 -9.82
CA TYR A 154 20.95 -1.64 -11.13
C TYR A 154 21.76 -0.60 -11.91
N ARG A 155 21.27 0.65 -12.00
CA ARG A 155 21.99 1.77 -12.65
C ARG A 155 23.37 2.01 -12.02
N SER A 156 23.46 1.89 -10.70
CA SER A 156 24.74 2.04 -9.99
C SER A 156 25.76 0.95 -10.35
N ILE A 157 25.27 -0.29 -10.56
CA ILE A 157 26.09 -1.42 -10.99
C ILE A 157 26.57 -1.23 -12.42
N LEU A 158 25.68 -0.86 -13.33
CA LEU A 158 26.04 -0.60 -14.73
C LEU A 158 27.08 0.51 -14.85
N LYS A 159 26.97 1.59 -14.08
CA LYS A 159 27.96 2.67 -14.03
C LYS A 159 29.35 2.22 -13.51
N LYS A 160 29.37 1.23 -12.61
CA LYS A 160 30.60 0.66 -12.05
C LYS A 160 31.27 -0.39 -12.95
N GLY A 161 30.64 -0.74 -14.06
CA GLY A 161 31.18 -1.62 -15.11
C GLY A 161 31.01 -3.12 -14.84
N LYS A 162 31.22 -3.91 -15.91
CA LYS A 162 31.02 -5.37 -15.94
C LYS A 162 31.80 -6.19 -14.89
N LYS A 163 32.87 -5.62 -14.29
CA LYS A 163 33.65 -6.28 -13.22
C LYS A 163 32.85 -6.41 -11.91
N ALA A 164 31.93 -5.48 -11.61
CA ALA A 164 31.11 -5.54 -10.42
C ALA A 164 30.02 -6.62 -10.55
N LEU A 165 29.47 -6.81 -11.75
CA LEU A 165 28.43 -7.83 -12.03
C LEU A 165 28.94 -9.26 -11.75
N LYS A 166 30.19 -9.56 -11.97
CA LYS A 166 30.79 -10.89 -11.68
C LYS A 166 30.83 -11.24 -10.19
N ARG A 167 30.65 -10.27 -9.30
CA ARG A 167 30.63 -10.47 -7.82
C ARG A 167 29.24 -10.71 -7.26
N PHE A 168 28.19 -10.49 -8.04
CA PHE A 168 26.83 -10.73 -7.60
C PHE A 168 26.39 -12.17 -7.86
N ASN A 169 25.81 -12.81 -6.84
CA ASN A 169 25.26 -14.16 -6.89
C ASN A 169 24.14 -14.27 -7.95
N LYS A 170 23.91 -15.49 -8.43
CA LYS A 170 22.90 -15.87 -9.41
C LYS A 170 21.48 -15.30 -9.10
N VAL A 171 21.20 -15.03 -7.83
CA VAL A 171 19.95 -14.41 -7.35
C VAL A 171 19.82 -12.96 -7.84
N SER A 172 20.91 -12.20 -7.84
CA SER A 172 20.92 -10.80 -8.34
C SER A 172 20.69 -10.73 -9.85
N GLN A 173 21.14 -11.73 -10.61
CA GLN A 173 20.90 -11.81 -12.05
C GLN A 173 19.42 -12.06 -12.38
N ILE A 174 18.71 -12.84 -11.56
CA ILE A 174 17.28 -13.09 -11.73
C ILE A 174 16.48 -11.80 -11.47
N TYR A 175 16.88 -11.02 -10.48
CA TYR A 175 16.25 -9.71 -10.20
C TYR A 175 16.48 -8.71 -11.34
N ILE A 176 17.70 -8.66 -11.90
CA ILE A 176 18.06 -7.78 -13.00
C ILE A 176 17.25 -8.11 -14.26
N GLN A 177 17.09 -9.39 -14.60
CA GLN A 177 16.26 -9.83 -15.72
C GLN A 177 14.78 -9.48 -15.52
N GLY A 178 14.25 -9.63 -14.30
CA GLY A 178 12.88 -9.25 -13.98
C GLY A 178 12.60 -7.74 -14.08
N VAL A 179 13.60 -6.90 -13.86
CA VAL A 179 13.47 -5.45 -14.01
C VAL A 179 13.52 -5.03 -15.50
N GLU A 180 14.37 -5.66 -16.32
CA GLU A 180 14.43 -5.41 -17.77
C GLU A 180 13.13 -5.79 -18.49
N GLU A 181 12.40 -6.81 -18.00
CA GLU A 181 11.10 -7.22 -18.57
C GLU A 181 9.95 -6.25 -18.22
N VAL A 182 10.10 -5.44 -17.17
CA VAL A 182 9.04 -4.55 -16.65
C VAL A 182 9.16 -3.12 -17.18
N PHE A 183 10.36 -2.70 -17.54
CA PHE A 183 10.63 -1.36 -18.07
C PHE A 183 11.16 -1.47 -19.50
N ASP A 184 10.36 -1.05 -20.49
CA ASP A 184 10.83 -0.86 -21.86
C ASP A 184 11.84 0.29 -21.92
N ASP A 185 12.76 0.23 -22.88
CA ASP A 185 13.87 1.20 -23.03
C ASP A 185 13.38 2.66 -23.17
N GLU A 186 12.12 2.89 -23.56
CA GLU A 186 11.51 4.23 -23.70
C GLU A 186 11.16 4.87 -22.36
N ASP A 187 10.80 4.08 -21.33
CA ASP A 187 10.47 4.59 -20.00
C ASP A 187 11.70 5.14 -19.24
N TRP A 188 12.90 4.84 -19.73
CA TRP A 188 14.14 5.22 -19.11
C TRP A 188 14.63 6.64 -19.47
N GLN A 189 14.11 7.23 -20.53
CA GLN A 189 14.55 8.54 -21.04
C GLN A 189 13.91 9.72 -20.31
N ASP A 190 12.73 9.50 -19.71
CA ASP A 190 11.95 10.56 -19.03
C ASP A 190 12.34 10.78 -17.54
N ILE A 191 13.34 10.06 -17.03
CA ILE A 191 13.75 10.12 -15.60
C ILE A 191 15.14 10.83 -15.43
N GLU A 192 15.67 11.45 -16.48
CA GLU A 192 16.82 12.35 -16.39
C GLU A 192 16.40 13.76 -15.97
#